data_63ac7f643c57ab184c24ad59e377e5f9
#
_entry.id   63ac7f643c57ab184c24ad59e377e5f9
#
_cell.length_a   1.000
_cell.length_b   1.000
_cell.length_c   1.000
_cell.angle_alpha   90.00
_cell.angle_beta   90.00
_cell.angle_gamma   90.00
#
_symmetry.space_group_name_H-M   'P 1'
#
loop_
_entity.id
_entity.type
_entity.pdbx_description
1 polymer ?
#
loop_
_entity_poly.entity_id
_entity_poly.type
_entity_poly.pdbx_seq_one_letter_code
_entity_poly.pdbx_strand_id
1 'polypeptide(L)'
;MLLAGGLATAGLPPASFAFGEPVECEAPDGLMHIDHTLPRLAERLRANELIKVVAIGGASTTGLAAGSLDLAYPHRLQEILASWYLSSPITVVNRGIPRQTAQQMLERFATDVIPEDPVLVIWETGTTDAVRGVGVDDFATAVQTGIDELKERDIDIILVDMQFSHSTVIVIDFERYLNALHRIGDVNDINVFPRFEMMRYWSEQNVFNFDGVAKNERAGLAARVYDCIARKLAEAIRVALR
;
A
#
# COMPACT_ATOMS: atom_id res chain seq x y z
N MET A 1 64.87 -13.53 -30.54
CA MET A 1 64.13 -12.30 -30.35
C MET A 1 62.62 -12.66 -30.40
N LEU A 2 62.07 -13.01 -29.27
CA LEU A 2 60.67 -13.43 -29.15
C LEU A 2 59.83 -12.26 -28.63
N LEU A 3 58.86 -11.84 -29.45
CA LEU A 3 57.88 -10.83 -29.08
C LEU A 3 56.69 -11.50 -28.43
N ALA A 4 56.46 -11.21 -27.12
CA ALA A 4 55.28 -11.61 -26.38
C ALA A 4 54.19 -10.59 -26.62
N GLY A 5 53.11 -10.98 -27.29
CA GLY A 5 51.88 -10.18 -27.43
C GLY A 5 51.01 -10.35 -26.22
N GLY A 6 50.80 -9.31 -25.43
CA GLY A 6 49.84 -9.29 -24.35
C GLY A 6 48.40 -9.07 -24.88
N LEU A 7 47.51 -10.03 -24.61
CA LEU A 7 46.08 -9.84 -24.82
C LEU A 7 45.51 -8.96 -23.67
N ALA A 8 45.05 -7.79 -23.98
CA ALA A 8 44.24 -6.98 -23.07
C ALA A 8 42.79 -7.46 -23.10
N THR A 9 42.31 -8.03 -22.00
CA THR A 9 40.89 -8.34 -21.78
C THR A 9 40.17 -7.07 -21.44
N ALA A 10 39.40 -6.53 -22.39
CA ALA A 10 38.46 -5.46 -22.12
C ALA A 10 37.29 -5.99 -21.26
N GLY A 11 37.29 -5.67 -19.98
CA GLY A 11 36.17 -5.93 -19.08
C GLY A 11 34.99 -5.06 -19.51
N LEU A 12 33.83 -5.69 -19.75
CA LEU A 12 32.56 -4.98 -19.94
C LEU A 12 32.23 -4.23 -18.64
N PRO A 13 31.79 -2.95 -18.74
CA PRO A 13 31.33 -2.23 -17.57
C PRO A 13 30.08 -2.92 -17.00
N PRO A 14 29.87 -2.90 -15.65
CA PRO A 14 28.65 -3.43 -15.06
C PRO A 14 27.46 -2.67 -15.63
N ALA A 15 26.41 -3.42 -15.98
CA ALA A 15 25.15 -2.87 -16.42
C ALA A 15 24.60 -1.98 -15.28
N SER A 16 24.69 -0.67 -15.43
CA SER A 16 23.97 0.28 -14.60
C SER A 16 22.50 0.06 -14.90
N PHE A 17 21.76 -0.55 -13.95
CA PHE A 17 20.32 -0.48 -13.96
C PHE A 17 19.97 1.01 -13.82
N ALA A 18 19.60 1.63 -14.93
CA ALA A 18 19.00 2.95 -14.92
C ALA A 18 17.67 2.81 -14.15
N PHE A 19 17.67 3.20 -12.89
CA PHE A 19 16.43 3.55 -12.22
C PHE A 19 15.81 4.66 -13.09
N GLY A 20 14.66 4.40 -13.69
CA GLY A 20 13.91 5.40 -14.45
C GLY A 20 13.80 6.66 -13.60
N GLU A 21 13.71 7.82 -14.26
CA GLU A 21 13.53 9.11 -13.59
C GLU A 21 12.49 8.98 -12.47
N PRO A 22 12.71 9.59 -11.29
CA PRO A 22 11.76 9.48 -10.20
C PRO A 22 10.41 9.97 -10.68
N VAL A 23 9.44 9.08 -10.68
CA VAL A 23 8.05 9.46 -10.96
C VAL A 23 7.67 10.48 -9.90
N GLU A 24 7.20 11.66 -10.29
CA GLU A 24 6.68 12.66 -9.38
C GLU A 24 5.44 12.11 -8.68
N CYS A 25 5.64 11.52 -7.51
CA CYS A 25 4.55 11.01 -6.66
C CYS A 25 4.00 12.10 -5.73
N GLU A 26 4.19 13.36 -6.11
CA GLU A 26 3.75 14.48 -5.29
C GLU A 26 2.23 14.52 -5.16
N ALA A 27 1.78 14.87 -3.98
CA ALA A 27 0.39 15.17 -3.66
C ALA A 27 0.40 16.38 -2.73
N PRO A 28 -0.63 17.23 -2.75
CA PRO A 28 -0.73 18.36 -1.82
C PRO A 28 -0.63 17.90 -0.36
N ASP A 29 0.12 18.65 0.46
CA ASP A 29 0.30 18.36 1.89
C ASP A 29 -1.02 18.18 2.64
N GLY A 30 -2.08 18.88 2.21
CA GLY A 30 -3.41 18.79 2.79
C GLY A 30 -4.23 17.55 2.41
N LEU A 31 -3.74 16.67 1.53
CA LEU A 31 -4.45 15.43 1.21
C LEU A 31 -4.15 14.30 2.21
N MET A 32 -2.95 14.31 2.78
CA MET A 32 -2.52 13.25 3.70
C MET A 32 -2.61 13.73 5.15
N HIS A 33 -3.77 13.50 5.77
CA HIS A 33 -3.97 13.74 7.20
C HIS A 33 -3.53 12.51 7.99
N ILE A 34 -2.44 12.66 8.77
CA ILE A 34 -1.90 11.61 9.65
C ILE A 34 -1.90 12.17 11.06
N ASP A 35 -3.02 12.00 11.73
CA ASP A 35 -3.31 12.62 13.03
C ASP A 35 -3.06 11.66 14.21
N HIS A 36 -3.09 10.34 13.92
CA HIS A 36 -2.95 9.29 14.92
C HIS A 36 -1.57 8.63 14.85
N THR A 37 -1.03 8.27 16.02
CA THR A 37 0.30 7.65 16.13
C THR A 37 0.22 6.13 15.93
N LEU A 38 1.40 5.53 15.66
CA LEU A 38 1.60 4.07 15.59
C LEU A 38 2.51 3.65 16.76
N PRO A 39 1.98 3.57 17.98
CA PRO A 39 2.79 3.42 19.19
C PRO A 39 3.53 2.08 19.26
N ARG A 40 2.94 0.99 18.79
CA ARG A 40 3.55 -0.35 18.80
C ARG A 40 4.70 -0.44 17.81
N LEU A 41 4.50 0.07 16.59
CA LEU A 41 5.55 0.16 15.60
C LEU A 41 6.71 1.06 16.08
N ALA A 42 6.37 2.21 16.68
CA ALA A 42 7.38 3.12 17.24
C ALA A 42 8.18 2.47 18.39
N GLU A 43 7.56 1.69 19.25
CA GLU A 43 8.21 0.95 20.34
C GLU A 43 9.20 -0.09 19.79
N ARG A 44 8.78 -0.93 18.85
CA ARG A 44 9.61 -1.97 18.23
C ARG A 44 10.80 -1.38 17.47
N LEU A 45 10.57 -0.28 16.74
CA LEU A 45 11.66 0.41 16.03
C LEU A 45 12.70 0.99 17.00
N ARG A 46 12.26 1.60 18.13
CA ARG A 46 13.20 2.10 19.16
C ARG A 46 14.00 0.98 19.84
N ALA A 47 13.41 -0.18 19.96
CA ALA A 47 14.06 -1.37 20.51
C ALA A 47 14.98 -2.09 19.50
N ASN A 48 15.02 -1.65 18.23
CA ASN A 48 15.71 -2.32 17.11
C ASN A 48 15.28 -3.79 16.94
N GLU A 49 14.00 -4.06 17.16
CA GLU A 49 13.43 -5.39 17.03
C GLU A 49 12.99 -5.70 15.60
N LEU A 50 12.67 -6.97 15.36
CA LEU A 50 12.06 -7.41 14.10
C LEU A 50 10.67 -6.76 13.95
N ILE A 51 10.46 -6.12 12.80
CA ILE A 51 9.18 -5.51 12.43
C ILE A 51 8.48 -6.40 11.42
N LYS A 52 7.32 -6.88 11.76
CA LYS A 52 6.46 -7.57 10.81
C LYS A 52 5.20 -6.73 10.58
N VAL A 53 4.96 -6.39 9.32
CA VAL A 53 3.76 -5.69 8.84
C VAL A 53 2.97 -6.65 7.98
N VAL A 54 1.67 -6.72 8.16
CA VAL A 54 0.78 -7.47 7.25
C VAL A 54 0.01 -6.47 6.40
N ALA A 55 0.10 -6.62 5.07
CA ALA A 55 -0.74 -5.90 4.12
C ALA A 55 -1.85 -6.83 3.63
N ILE A 56 -3.08 -6.61 4.08
CA ILE A 56 -4.26 -7.33 3.63
C ILE A 56 -5.12 -6.44 2.73
N GLY A 57 -5.65 -7.00 1.64
CA GLY A 57 -6.41 -6.19 0.69
C GLY A 57 -6.80 -6.93 -0.58
N GLY A 58 -7.18 -6.17 -1.58
CA GLY A 58 -7.67 -6.63 -2.87
C GLY A 58 -6.59 -6.80 -3.95
N ALA A 59 -6.97 -6.45 -5.18
CA ALA A 59 -6.11 -6.62 -6.36
C ALA A 59 -4.86 -5.72 -6.35
N SER A 60 -4.94 -4.53 -5.78
CA SER A 60 -3.79 -3.62 -5.66
C SER A 60 -2.76 -4.18 -4.69
N THR A 61 -3.21 -4.77 -3.58
CA THR A 61 -2.33 -5.42 -2.60
C THR A 61 -1.61 -6.62 -3.21
N THR A 62 -2.29 -7.43 -4.06
CA THR A 62 -1.61 -8.55 -4.74
C THR A 62 -0.58 -8.12 -5.78
N GLY A 63 -0.64 -6.89 -6.28
CA GLY A 63 0.16 -6.47 -7.44
C GLY A 63 -0.28 -7.06 -8.78
N LEU A 64 -1.46 -7.66 -8.84
CA LEU A 64 -1.96 -8.37 -10.03
C LEU A 64 -1.92 -7.51 -11.30
N ALA A 65 -2.29 -6.24 -11.20
CA ALA A 65 -2.31 -5.34 -12.34
C ALA A 65 -0.89 -4.99 -12.86
N ALA A 66 0.13 -5.03 -12.00
CA ALA A 66 1.53 -4.82 -12.37
C ALA A 66 2.21 -6.10 -12.91
N GLY A 67 1.56 -7.26 -12.78
CA GLY A 67 2.02 -8.55 -13.31
C GLY A 67 3.09 -9.25 -12.47
N SER A 68 3.52 -8.66 -11.35
CA SER A 68 4.48 -9.26 -10.42
C SER A 68 4.22 -8.83 -8.98
N LEU A 69 4.44 -9.73 -8.02
CA LEU A 69 4.38 -9.43 -6.59
C LEU A 69 5.45 -8.41 -6.18
N ASP A 70 6.63 -8.44 -6.81
CA ASP A 70 7.73 -7.51 -6.52
C ASP A 70 7.41 -6.07 -6.93
N LEU A 71 6.43 -5.87 -7.80
CA LEU A 71 5.93 -4.57 -8.23
C LEU A 71 4.69 -4.12 -7.43
N ALA A 72 4.19 -4.95 -6.52
CA ALA A 72 3.09 -4.60 -5.63
C ALA A 72 3.52 -3.59 -4.57
N TYR A 73 2.59 -2.72 -4.14
CA TYR A 73 2.92 -1.70 -3.14
C TYR A 73 3.45 -2.27 -1.81
N PRO A 74 3.02 -3.44 -1.31
CA PRO A 74 3.58 -3.97 -0.06
C PRO A 74 5.07 -4.31 -0.17
N HIS A 75 5.51 -4.88 -1.31
CA HIS A 75 6.92 -5.17 -1.54
C HIS A 75 7.75 -3.88 -1.63
N ARG A 76 7.27 -2.89 -2.40
CA ARG A 76 7.93 -1.58 -2.50
C ARG A 76 7.99 -0.86 -1.16
N LEU A 77 6.94 -0.95 -0.36
CA LEU A 77 6.92 -0.41 0.99
C LEU A 77 8.00 -1.05 1.88
N GLN A 78 8.15 -2.37 1.80
CA GLN A 78 9.22 -3.08 2.52
C GLN A 78 10.60 -2.55 2.15
N GLU A 79 10.90 -2.42 0.84
CA GLU A 79 12.19 -1.89 0.37
C GLU A 79 12.47 -0.49 0.92
N ILE A 80 11.45 0.39 0.89
CA ILE A 80 11.57 1.77 1.38
C ILE A 80 11.82 1.78 2.90
N LEU A 81 10.97 1.11 3.68
CA LEU A 81 11.09 1.08 5.14
C LEU A 81 12.42 0.43 5.58
N ALA A 82 12.83 -0.67 4.95
CA ALA A 82 14.11 -1.30 5.24
C ALA A 82 15.31 -0.39 4.93
N SER A 83 15.20 0.49 3.93
CA SER A 83 16.23 1.48 3.63
C SER A 83 16.30 2.62 4.64
N TRP A 84 15.19 2.95 5.31
CA TRP A 84 15.13 4.03 6.31
C TRP A 84 15.47 3.56 7.73
N TYR A 85 15.14 2.30 8.07
CA TYR A 85 15.29 1.76 9.42
C TYR A 85 16.28 0.60 9.45
N LEU A 86 17.55 0.89 9.14
CA LEU A 86 18.63 -0.10 8.95
C LEU A 86 18.90 -0.97 10.18
N SER A 87 18.55 -0.51 11.37
CA SER A 87 18.77 -1.26 12.62
C SER A 87 17.66 -2.25 12.93
N SER A 88 16.53 -2.18 12.24
CA SER A 88 15.38 -3.06 12.46
C SER A 88 15.10 -3.86 11.19
N PRO A 89 15.21 -5.19 11.22
CA PRO A 89 14.75 -6.00 10.09
C PRO A 89 13.24 -5.82 9.87
N ILE A 90 12.84 -5.40 8.67
CA ILE A 90 11.44 -5.15 8.34
C ILE A 90 10.96 -6.12 7.27
N THR A 91 9.84 -6.77 7.52
CA THR A 91 9.15 -7.64 6.56
C THR A 91 7.70 -7.16 6.39
N VAL A 92 7.26 -6.99 5.14
CA VAL A 92 5.86 -6.71 4.80
C VAL A 92 5.25 -7.95 4.14
N VAL A 93 4.44 -8.67 4.89
CA VAL A 93 3.76 -9.89 4.42
C VAL A 93 2.55 -9.50 3.59
N ASN A 94 2.55 -9.87 2.32
CA ASN A 94 1.42 -9.60 1.42
C ASN A 94 0.35 -10.69 1.54
N ARG A 95 -0.84 -10.31 2.03
CA ARG A 95 -2.04 -11.15 2.18
C ARG A 95 -3.19 -10.65 1.29
N GLY A 96 -2.88 -10.02 0.15
CA GLY A 96 -3.86 -9.60 -0.83
C GLY A 96 -4.56 -10.79 -1.50
N ILE A 97 -5.89 -10.71 -1.66
CA ILE A 97 -6.69 -11.61 -2.50
C ILE A 97 -7.66 -10.76 -3.32
N PRO A 98 -7.63 -10.85 -4.67
CA PRO A 98 -8.48 -9.99 -5.49
C PRO A 98 -9.97 -10.23 -5.23
N ARG A 99 -10.74 -9.15 -5.37
CA ARG A 99 -12.22 -9.19 -5.33
C ARG A 99 -12.82 -9.59 -3.98
N GLN A 100 -12.10 -9.50 -2.88
CA GLN A 100 -12.68 -9.71 -1.56
C GLN A 100 -13.35 -8.44 -1.04
N THR A 101 -14.48 -8.62 -0.35
CA THR A 101 -15.14 -7.60 0.47
C THR A 101 -14.47 -7.50 1.83
N ALA A 102 -14.77 -6.43 2.59
CA ALA A 102 -14.30 -6.26 3.96
C ALA A 102 -14.61 -7.48 4.84
N GLN A 103 -15.84 -8.00 4.74
CA GLN A 103 -16.28 -9.21 5.46
C GLN A 103 -15.41 -10.43 5.11
N GLN A 104 -15.15 -10.65 3.82
CA GLN A 104 -14.32 -11.78 3.38
C GLN A 104 -12.84 -11.64 3.80
N MET A 105 -12.33 -10.42 3.92
CA MET A 105 -11.00 -10.16 4.48
C MET A 105 -10.97 -10.42 5.99
N LEU A 106 -11.98 -9.95 6.73
CA LEU A 106 -12.14 -10.20 8.17
C LEU A 106 -12.14 -11.70 8.49
N GLU A 107 -12.89 -12.51 7.75
CA GLU A 107 -12.96 -13.98 7.92
C GLU A 107 -11.59 -14.67 7.84
N ARG A 108 -10.59 -14.02 7.22
CA ARG A 108 -9.22 -14.53 7.12
C ARG A 108 -8.24 -13.99 8.16
N PHE A 109 -8.68 -13.11 9.06
CA PHE A 109 -7.75 -12.56 10.07
C PHE A 109 -7.13 -13.67 10.91
N ALA A 110 -7.93 -14.63 11.35
CA ALA A 110 -7.45 -15.75 12.17
C ALA A 110 -6.44 -16.67 11.47
N THR A 111 -6.43 -16.74 10.14
CA THR A 111 -5.54 -17.64 9.38
C THR A 111 -4.38 -16.91 8.68
N ASP A 112 -4.59 -15.68 8.26
CA ASP A 112 -3.67 -14.98 7.36
C ASP A 112 -3.00 -13.75 8.00
N VAL A 113 -3.59 -13.19 9.06
CA VAL A 113 -3.09 -11.98 9.73
C VAL A 113 -2.52 -12.30 11.11
N ILE A 114 -3.34 -12.85 11.99
CA ILE A 114 -2.97 -13.08 13.40
C ILE A 114 -1.77 -14.05 13.56
N PRO A 115 -1.66 -15.15 12.79
CA PRO A 115 -0.51 -16.07 12.92
C PRO A 115 0.83 -15.45 12.50
N GLU A 116 0.80 -14.32 11.78
CA GLU A 116 2.01 -13.58 11.43
C GLU A 116 2.57 -12.76 12.60
N ASP A 117 1.80 -12.58 13.67
CA ASP A 117 2.18 -11.75 14.82
C ASP A 117 2.69 -10.35 14.39
N PRO A 118 1.87 -9.60 13.63
CA PRO A 118 2.29 -8.30 13.10
C PRO A 118 2.24 -7.22 14.16
N VAL A 119 3.13 -6.23 14.04
CA VAL A 119 3.07 -5.00 14.83
C VAL A 119 2.16 -3.95 14.18
N LEU A 120 1.98 -4.04 12.86
CA LEU A 120 1.15 -3.15 12.06
C LEU A 120 0.37 -3.96 11.01
N VAL A 121 -0.91 -3.68 10.89
CA VAL A 121 -1.75 -4.15 9.77
C VAL A 121 -2.12 -2.98 8.88
N ILE A 122 -1.83 -3.11 7.58
CA ILE A 122 -2.28 -2.20 6.53
C ILE A 122 -3.45 -2.88 5.83
N TRP A 123 -4.65 -2.34 6.01
CA TRP A 123 -5.88 -2.94 5.49
C TRP A 123 -6.49 -2.12 4.36
N GLU A 124 -6.27 -2.55 3.12
CA GLU A 124 -6.92 -1.99 1.92
C GLU A 124 -8.31 -2.58 1.75
N THR A 125 -9.37 -1.74 1.82
CA THR A 125 -10.75 -2.25 1.76
C THR A 125 -11.73 -1.29 1.07
N GLY A 126 -12.97 -1.72 0.89
CA GLY A 126 -14.10 -0.93 0.39
C GLY A 126 -14.29 -0.93 -1.13
N THR A 127 -13.25 -1.10 -1.95
CA THR A 127 -13.40 -1.08 -3.42
C THR A 127 -14.36 -2.17 -3.91
N THR A 128 -14.17 -3.41 -3.45
CA THR A 128 -15.05 -4.53 -3.86
C THR A 128 -16.44 -4.41 -3.28
N ASP A 129 -16.55 -3.89 -2.06
CA ASP A 129 -17.83 -3.66 -1.39
C ASP A 129 -18.68 -2.68 -2.20
N ALA A 130 -18.11 -1.54 -2.60
CA ALA A 130 -18.76 -0.55 -3.44
C ALA A 130 -19.15 -1.12 -4.82
N VAL A 131 -18.23 -1.84 -5.48
CA VAL A 131 -18.47 -2.47 -6.80
C VAL A 131 -19.60 -3.50 -6.75
N ARG A 132 -19.70 -4.27 -5.65
CA ARG A 132 -20.74 -5.28 -5.47
C ARG A 132 -22.03 -4.75 -4.86
N GLY A 133 -22.07 -3.48 -4.45
CA GLY A 133 -23.22 -2.87 -3.78
C GLY A 133 -23.53 -3.49 -2.42
N VAL A 134 -22.50 -3.93 -1.68
CA VAL A 134 -22.65 -4.35 -0.28
C VAL A 134 -23.25 -3.20 0.52
N GLY A 135 -24.21 -3.49 1.43
CA GLY A 135 -24.78 -2.44 2.29
C GLY A 135 -23.68 -1.67 3.04
N VAL A 136 -23.78 -0.33 3.08
CA VAL A 136 -22.74 0.48 3.74
C VAL A 136 -22.63 0.14 5.23
N ASP A 137 -23.75 -0.18 5.87
CA ASP A 137 -23.78 -0.59 7.29
C ASP A 137 -23.12 -1.94 7.51
N ASP A 138 -23.30 -2.90 6.57
CA ASP A 138 -22.64 -4.20 6.62
C ASP A 138 -21.13 -4.04 6.42
N PHE A 139 -20.74 -3.20 5.45
CA PHE A 139 -19.34 -2.84 5.24
C PHE A 139 -18.72 -2.22 6.50
N ALA A 140 -19.39 -1.21 7.07
CA ALA A 140 -18.94 -0.52 8.27
C ALA A 140 -18.81 -1.48 9.46
N THR A 141 -19.77 -2.40 9.62
CA THR A 141 -19.76 -3.41 10.69
C THR A 141 -18.56 -4.36 10.55
N ALA A 142 -18.29 -4.83 9.33
CA ALA A 142 -17.15 -5.71 9.08
C ALA A 142 -15.81 -5.01 9.36
N VAL A 143 -15.67 -3.74 8.95
CA VAL A 143 -14.46 -2.94 9.21
C VAL A 143 -14.29 -2.71 10.71
N GLN A 144 -15.36 -2.30 11.43
CA GLN A 144 -15.29 -2.07 12.87
C GLN A 144 -14.92 -3.35 13.62
N THR A 145 -15.52 -4.48 13.28
CA THR A 145 -15.21 -5.78 13.91
C THR A 145 -13.73 -6.14 13.73
N GLY A 146 -13.18 -5.92 12.52
CA GLY A 146 -11.76 -6.19 12.28
C GLY A 146 -10.84 -5.24 13.05
N ILE A 147 -11.20 -3.97 13.19
CA ILE A 147 -10.47 -3.01 14.01
C ILE A 147 -10.45 -3.46 15.48
N ASP A 148 -11.62 -3.84 16.00
CA ASP A 148 -11.73 -4.30 17.39
C ASP A 148 -10.86 -5.54 17.63
N GLU A 149 -10.89 -6.51 16.72
CA GLU A 149 -10.07 -7.72 16.80
C GLU A 149 -8.56 -7.42 16.79
N LEU A 150 -8.09 -6.46 16.00
CA LEU A 150 -6.68 -6.06 15.93
C LEU A 150 -6.27 -5.25 17.17
N LYS A 151 -7.13 -4.34 17.64
CA LYS A 151 -6.88 -3.55 18.86
C LYS A 151 -6.81 -4.41 20.12
N GLU A 152 -7.65 -5.43 20.25
CA GLU A 152 -7.59 -6.40 21.35
C GLU A 152 -6.23 -7.13 21.46
N ARG A 153 -5.46 -7.13 20.36
CA ARG A 153 -4.12 -7.73 20.25
C ARG A 153 -2.98 -6.72 20.27
N ASP A 154 -3.29 -5.47 20.59
CA ASP A 154 -2.31 -4.39 20.58
C ASP A 154 -1.58 -4.21 19.23
N ILE A 155 -2.28 -4.39 18.11
CA ILE A 155 -1.74 -4.23 16.76
C ILE A 155 -2.10 -2.84 16.23
N ASP A 156 -1.09 -2.09 15.73
CA ASP A 156 -1.32 -0.83 15.04
C ASP A 156 -2.04 -1.06 13.71
N ILE A 157 -2.84 -0.09 13.27
CA ILE A 157 -3.68 -0.22 12.07
C ILE A 157 -3.53 1.04 11.20
N ILE A 158 -3.38 0.82 9.90
CA ILE A 158 -3.63 1.83 8.87
C ILE A 158 -4.66 1.26 7.91
N LEU A 159 -5.77 1.98 7.75
CA LEU A 159 -6.73 1.68 6.69
C LEU A 159 -6.26 2.34 5.39
N VAL A 160 -6.46 1.66 4.27
CA VAL A 160 -6.23 2.21 2.93
C VAL A 160 -7.55 2.22 2.19
N ASP A 161 -8.01 3.40 1.79
CA ASP A 161 -9.29 3.53 1.12
C ASP A 161 -9.26 3.07 -0.35
N MET A 162 -10.31 3.36 -1.11
CA MET A 162 -10.57 2.79 -2.42
C MET A 162 -9.63 3.36 -3.48
N GLN A 163 -9.53 2.68 -4.63
CA GLN A 163 -8.87 3.22 -5.80
C GLN A 163 -9.80 4.12 -6.61
N PHE A 164 -9.23 5.12 -7.27
CA PHE A 164 -9.93 6.00 -8.20
C PHE A 164 -9.68 5.60 -9.66
N SER A 165 -10.72 5.69 -10.50
CA SER A 165 -10.64 5.89 -11.95
C SER A 165 -11.90 6.61 -12.44
N HIS A 166 -11.80 7.44 -13.47
CA HIS A 166 -12.95 8.15 -14.01
C HIS A 166 -14.07 7.23 -14.48
N SER A 167 -13.71 6.11 -15.11
CA SER A 167 -14.69 5.14 -15.59
C SER A 167 -15.49 4.46 -14.49
N THR A 168 -14.92 4.30 -13.30
CA THR A 168 -15.62 3.64 -12.17
C THR A 168 -16.47 4.60 -11.37
N VAL A 169 -16.03 5.84 -11.14
CA VAL A 169 -16.79 6.82 -10.33
C VAL A 169 -18.08 7.29 -10.99
N ILE A 170 -18.22 7.11 -12.31
CA ILE A 170 -19.46 7.45 -13.04
C ILE A 170 -20.60 6.45 -12.73
N VAL A 171 -20.25 5.20 -12.41
CA VAL A 171 -21.22 4.11 -12.26
C VAL A 171 -21.29 3.54 -10.85
N ILE A 172 -20.32 3.86 -9.98
CA ILE A 172 -20.22 3.34 -8.61
C ILE A 172 -20.19 4.51 -7.64
N ASP A 173 -21.10 4.47 -6.70
CA ASP A 173 -21.15 5.45 -5.59
C ASP A 173 -20.11 5.06 -4.52
N PHE A 174 -18.87 5.52 -4.71
CA PHE A 174 -17.80 5.33 -3.74
C PHE A 174 -17.92 6.24 -2.52
N GLU A 175 -18.56 7.41 -2.67
CA GLU A 175 -18.57 8.48 -1.65
C GLU A 175 -19.07 7.99 -0.30
N ARG A 176 -20.17 7.25 -0.26
CA ARG A 176 -20.72 6.76 1.01
C ARG A 176 -19.83 5.72 1.69
N TYR A 177 -19.05 4.91 0.95
CA TYR A 177 -18.08 3.97 1.53
C TYR A 177 -16.84 4.70 2.02
N LEU A 178 -16.35 5.70 1.27
CA LEU A 178 -15.27 6.59 1.70
C LEU A 178 -15.64 7.29 3.01
N ASN A 179 -16.82 7.93 3.04
CA ASN A 179 -17.31 8.62 4.24
C ASN A 179 -17.47 7.68 5.44
N ALA A 180 -17.93 6.44 5.23
CA ALA A 180 -18.03 5.45 6.29
C ALA A 180 -16.65 5.05 6.80
N LEU A 181 -15.69 4.76 5.90
CA LEU A 181 -14.34 4.34 6.27
C LEU A 181 -13.58 5.43 7.04
N HIS A 182 -13.63 6.67 6.56
CA HIS A 182 -13.00 7.82 7.23
C HIS A 182 -13.61 8.07 8.60
N ARG A 183 -14.96 8.03 8.73
CA ARG A 183 -15.62 8.16 10.03
C ARG A 183 -15.21 7.06 11.00
N ILE A 184 -15.07 5.81 10.53
CA ILE A 184 -14.60 4.70 11.36
C ILE A 184 -13.17 4.95 11.81
N GLY A 185 -12.30 5.43 10.93
CA GLY A 185 -10.94 5.84 11.27
C GLY A 185 -10.91 6.88 12.38
N ASP A 186 -11.66 7.97 12.21
CA ASP A 186 -11.75 9.07 13.19
C ASP A 186 -12.24 8.61 14.56
N VAL A 187 -13.33 7.81 14.61
CA VAL A 187 -13.91 7.31 15.86
C VAL A 187 -12.98 6.34 16.59
N ASN A 188 -12.11 5.67 15.86
CA ASN A 188 -11.19 4.67 16.40
C ASN A 188 -9.76 5.16 16.61
N ASP A 189 -9.46 6.44 16.35
CA ASP A 189 -8.09 6.99 16.38
C ASP A 189 -7.14 6.25 15.43
N ILE A 190 -7.61 5.93 14.21
CA ILE A 190 -6.86 5.19 13.18
C ILE A 190 -6.71 6.04 11.94
N ASN A 191 -5.49 6.10 11.41
CA ASN A 191 -5.22 6.79 10.14
C ASN A 191 -5.86 6.04 8.96
N VAL A 192 -6.55 6.79 8.10
CA VAL A 192 -7.01 6.32 6.79
C VAL A 192 -6.10 6.94 5.73
N PHE A 193 -5.36 6.12 5.03
CA PHE A 193 -4.53 6.55 3.92
C PHE A 193 -5.43 6.89 2.71
N PRO A 194 -5.45 8.15 2.23
CA PRO A 194 -6.43 8.66 1.29
C PRO A 194 -6.03 8.34 -0.17
N ARG A 195 -5.97 7.04 -0.51
CA ARG A 195 -5.54 6.58 -1.83
C ARG A 195 -6.45 7.09 -2.94
N PHE A 196 -7.77 7.15 -2.69
CA PHE A 196 -8.75 7.64 -3.67
C PHE A 196 -8.46 9.07 -4.10
N GLU A 197 -8.30 9.97 -3.14
CA GLU A 197 -8.04 11.38 -3.39
C GLU A 197 -6.65 11.59 -4.03
N MET A 198 -5.64 10.85 -3.61
CA MET A 198 -4.32 10.91 -4.25
C MET A 198 -4.37 10.48 -5.71
N MET A 199 -5.02 9.35 -6.01
CA MET A 199 -5.16 8.87 -7.38
C MET A 199 -6.01 9.85 -8.21
N ARG A 200 -7.07 10.44 -7.64
CA ARG A 200 -7.85 11.49 -8.31
C ARG A 200 -6.98 12.68 -8.65
N TYR A 201 -6.23 13.19 -7.71
CA TYR A 201 -5.30 14.30 -7.91
C TYR A 201 -4.29 13.99 -9.02
N TRP A 202 -3.63 12.83 -8.97
CA TRP A 202 -2.68 12.43 -10.01
C TRP A 202 -3.33 12.33 -11.40
N SER A 203 -4.57 11.89 -11.48
CA SER A 203 -5.33 11.85 -12.73
C SER A 203 -5.67 13.25 -13.25
N GLU A 204 -6.14 14.13 -12.39
CA GLU A 204 -6.49 15.52 -12.72
C GLU A 204 -5.26 16.35 -13.14
N GLN A 205 -4.10 16.06 -12.55
CA GLN A 205 -2.82 16.68 -12.91
C GLN A 205 -2.12 16.00 -14.10
N ASN A 206 -2.76 15.01 -14.74
CA ASN A 206 -2.20 14.23 -15.84
C ASN A 206 -0.87 13.51 -15.52
N VAL A 207 -0.57 13.25 -14.24
CA VAL A 207 0.56 12.43 -13.82
C VAL A 207 0.35 10.98 -14.24
N PHE A 208 -0.86 10.47 -14.00
CA PHE A 208 -1.30 9.15 -14.43
C PHE A 208 -2.65 9.23 -15.16
N ASN A 209 -2.71 8.61 -16.34
CA ASN A 209 -3.99 8.40 -17.00
C ASN A 209 -4.47 6.97 -16.69
N PHE A 210 -5.54 6.84 -15.92
CA PHE A 210 -6.09 5.53 -15.52
C PHE A 210 -7.08 4.96 -16.54
N ASP A 211 -7.54 5.78 -17.48
CA ASP A 211 -8.56 5.43 -18.47
C ASP A 211 -7.97 5.40 -19.88
N GLY A 212 -8.46 4.51 -20.73
CA GLY A 212 -8.04 4.44 -22.13
C GLY A 212 -6.61 3.90 -22.35
N VAL A 213 -5.95 3.40 -21.32
CA VAL A 213 -4.57 2.88 -21.40
C VAL A 213 -4.50 1.63 -22.29
N ALA A 214 -3.58 1.62 -23.24
CA ALA A 214 -3.34 0.46 -24.10
C ALA A 214 -2.99 -0.79 -23.26
N LYS A 215 -3.47 -1.96 -23.69
CA LYS A 215 -3.35 -3.20 -22.89
C LYS A 215 -1.91 -3.53 -22.50
N ASN A 216 -0.96 -3.26 -23.39
CA ASN A 216 0.48 -3.50 -23.17
C ASN A 216 1.13 -2.50 -22.21
N GLU A 217 0.49 -1.38 -21.91
CA GLU A 217 1.01 -0.33 -21.03
C GLU A 217 0.45 -0.40 -19.60
N ARG A 218 -0.66 -1.13 -19.42
CA ARG A 218 -1.38 -1.20 -18.13
C ARG A 218 -0.52 -1.70 -16.98
N ALA A 219 0.31 -2.71 -17.23
CA ALA A 219 1.18 -3.25 -16.18
C ALA A 219 2.26 -2.25 -15.75
N GLY A 220 2.86 -1.54 -16.69
CA GLY A 220 3.83 -0.48 -16.40
C GLY A 220 3.20 0.69 -15.64
N LEU A 221 1.99 1.12 -16.03
CA LEU A 221 1.24 2.14 -15.29
C LEU A 221 0.95 1.69 -13.86
N ALA A 222 0.43 0.47 -13.69
CA ALA A 222 0.11 -0.07 -12.36
C ALA A 222 1.36 -0.13 -11.47
N ALA A 223 2.49 -0.57 -11.99
CA ALA A 223 3.76 -0.62 -11.25
C ALA A 223 4.19 0.78 -10.76
N ARG A 224 4.08 1.81 -11.60
CA ARG A 224 4.38 3.20 -11.24
C ARG A 224 3.44 3.73 -10.15
N VAL A 225 2.14 3.48 -10.29
CA VAL A 225 1.13 3.88 -9.28
C VAL A 225 1.41 3.18 -7.95
N TYR A 226 1.74 1.89 -7.96
CA TYR A 226 2.04 1.14 -6.74
C TYR A 226 3.33 1.63 -6.06
N ASP A 227 4.34 2.04 -6.83
CA ASP A 227 5.54 2.68 -6.29
C ASP A 227 5.19 4.01 -5.59
N CYS A 228 4.36 4.85 -6.21
CA CYS A 228 3.88 6.09 -5.59
C CYS A 228 3.07 5.85 -4.31
N ILE A 229 2.15 4.88 -4.33
CA ILE A 229 1.38 4.49 -3.14
C ILE A 229 2.32 4.03 -2.02
N ALA A 230 3.31 3.20 -2.32
CA ALA A 230 4.28 2.72 -1.34
C ALA A 230 5.10 3.87 -0.72
N ARG A 231 5.56 4.83 -1.53
CA ARG A 231 6.30 6.02 -1.06
C ARG A 231 5.45 6.88 -0.14
N LYS A 232 4.24 7.21 -0.56
CA LYS A 232 3.31 8.02 0.25
C LYS A 232 2.88 7.30 1.53
N LEU A 233 2.66 5.99 1.48
CA LEU A 233 2.36 5.19 2.67
C LEU A 233 3.54 5.12 3.63
N ALA A 234 4.78 5.00 3.13
CA ALA A 234 5.98 5.09 3.96
C ALA A 234 6.12 6.46 4.62
N GLU A 235 5.84 7.56 3.91
CA GLU A 235 5.81 8.91 4.46
C GLU A 235 4.75 9.04 5.57
N ALA A 236 3.53 8.50 5.34
CA ALA A 236 2.46 8.46 6.33
C ALA A 236 2.89 7.72 7.60
N ILE A 237 3.49 6.53 7.45
CA ILE A 237 4.02 5.76 8.57
C ILE A 237 5.08 6.58 9.33
N ARG A 238 6.03 7.20 8.63
CA ARG A 238 7.08 8.04 9.27
C ARG A 238 6.50 9.21 10.05
N VAL A 239 5.44 9.84 9.54
CA VAL A 239 4.73 10.92 10.26
C VAL A 239 4.06 10.38 11.52
N ALA A 240 3.43 9.21 11.46
CA ALA A 240 2.74 8.58 12.58
C ALA A 240 3.67 8.03 13.69
N LEU A 241 4.97 7.96 13.45
CA LEU A 241 5.98 7.51 14.43
C LEU A 241 6.50 8.63 15.38
N ARG A 242 5.91 9.82 15.32
CA ARG A 242 6.29 10.99 16.14
C ARG A 242 6.05 10.80 17.63
#